data_5220beeb1ee8130e2ba9631eee20444d
#
_entry.id   5220beeb1ee8130e2ba9631eee20444d
#
_cell.length_a   1.000
_cell.length_b   1.000
_cell.length_c   1.000
_cell.angle_alpha   90.00
_cell.angle_beta   90.00
_cell.angle_gamma   90.00
#
_symmetry.space_group_name_H-M   'P 1'
#
loop_
_entity.id
_entity.type
_entity.pdbx_description
1 polymer ?
#
loop_
_entity_poly.entity_id
_entity_poly.type
_entity_poly.pdbx_seq_one_letter_code
_entity_poly.pdbx_strand_id
1 'polypeptide(L)'
;MSKMLGDSTTKDSDLAFGTAPPWPLRRFSVEQYQRLGALGILTPEDRVELLEGWIVEKMNHGPMHGYIVRMLADWLHSHLPPGFIVQCQLPLTTERSEPEPDLSIIRGVHKDFRNRHPSGRECRLVIEVADTSVDRDRAKAAIYRSAGVEEYWIINISERSIERYQFAEGLQSDQPAILPANSRITLDISDAVMVLDLATLWNAE
;
A
#
# COMPACT_ATOMS: atom_id res chain seq x y z
N MET A 1 27.46 -54.69 9.37
CA MET A 1 26.14 -54.35 8.81
C MET A 1 25.62 -53.11 9.53
N SER A 2 25.91 -51.95 8.98
CA SER A 2 25.49 -50.65 9.50
C SER A 2 24.34 -50.14 8.64
N LYS A 3 23.14 -49.98 9.24
CA LYS A 3 22.00 -49.37 8.60
C LYS A 3 22.07 -47.86 8.86
N MET A 4 22.27 -47.12 7.82
CA MET A 4 22.09 -45.66 7.80
C MET A 4 20.61 -45.32 8.05
N LEU A 5 20.36 -44.55 9.07
CA LEU A 5 19.10 -43.83 9.27
C LEU A 5 19.05 -42.66 8.29
N GLY A 6 18.12 -42.72 7.37
CA GLY A 6 17.83 -41.62 6.45
C GLY A 6 17.25 -40.44 7.20
N ASP A 7 17.92 -39.34 7.04
CA ASP A 7 17.49 -38.02 7.47
C ASP A 7 16.32 -37.56 6.57
N SER A 8 15.10 -37.64 7.08
CA SER A 8 13.92 -37.09 6.43
C SER A 8 13.73 -35.64 6.88
N THR A 9 14.55 -34.76 6.37
CA THR A 9 14.21 -33.32 6.35
C THR A 9 13.06 -33.13 5.36
N THR A 10 11.83 -33.25 5.83
CA THR A 10 10.66 -32.71 5.12
C THR A 10 10.88 -31.22 4.95
N LYS A 11 11.14 -30.83 3.71
CA LYS A 11 11.16 -29.43 3.32
C LYS A 11 9.74 -28.87 3.49
N ASP A 12 9.58 -27.94 4.42
CA ASP A 12 8.37 -27.12 4.67
C ASP A 12 8.12 -26.11 3.52
N SER A 13 8.54 -26.43 2.30
CA SER A 13 8.52 -25.50 1.16
C SER A 13 7.38 -25.71 0.16
N ASP A 14 6.42 -26.62 0.44
CA ASP A 14 5.38 -26.99 -0.52
C ASP A 14 3.95 -26.55 -0.13
N LEU A 15 3.79 -25.56 0.74
CA LEU A 15 2.54 -24.77 0.74
C LEU A 15 2.64 -23.77 -0.42
N ALA A 16 2.38 -24.28 -1.62
CA ALA A 16 2.26 -23.44 -2.80
C ALA A 16 1.27 -22.31 -2.50
N PHE A 17 1.72 -21.07 -2.60
CA PHE A 17 0.88 -19.89 -2.68
C PHE A 17 -0.19 -20.17 -3.75
N GLY A 18 -1.44 -20.43 -3.35
CA GLY A 18 -2.52 -20.60 -4.32
C GLY A 18 -3.62 -21.59 -3.96
N THR A 19 -3.47 -22.48 -3.01
CA THR A 19 -4.58 -23.35 -2.59
C THR A 19 -4.99 -23.04 -1.16
N ALA A 20 -6.14 -22.36 -1.01
CA ALA A 20 -6.77 -22.22 0.30
C ALA A 20 -6.99 -23.62 0.90
N PRO A 21 -6.79 -23.83 2.22
CA PRO A 21 -7.07 -25.10 2.86
C PRO A 21 -8.52 -25.52 2.65
N PRO A 22 -8.85 -26.83 2.61
CA PRO A 22 -10.17 -27.34 2.22
C PRO A 22 -11.28 -27.12 3.28
N TRP A 23 -11.04 -26.38 4.32
CA TRP A 23 -12.00 -25.98 5.35
C TRP A 23 -12.27 -24.49 5.34
N PRO A 24 -13.44 -24.04 5.85
CA PRO A 24 -13.79 -22.63 5.90
C PRO A 24 -12.78 -21.84 6.75
N LEU A 25 -12.20 -20.79 6.16
CA LEU A 25 -11.33 -19.85 6.86
C LEU A 25 -12.15 -18.74 7.50
N ARG A 26 -11.76 -18.32 8.70
CA ARG A 26 -12.36 -17.20 9.39
C ARG A 26 -11.63 -15.90 9.01
N ARG A 27 -12.39 -14.87 8.66
CA ARG A 27 -11.87 -13.51 8.46
C ARG A 27 -11.98 -12.71 9.75
N PHE A 28 -11.04 -11.81 9.95
CA PHE A 28 -11.07 -10.84 11.04
C PHE A 28 -11.82 -9.58 10.61
N SER A 29 -12.55 -8.94 11.54
CA SER A 29 -12.97 -7.56 11.36
C SER A 29 -11.81 -6.62 11.69
N VAL A 30 -11.90 -5.37 11.21
CA VAL A 30 -10.93 -4.31 11.54
C VAL A 30 -10.83 -4.13 13.06
N GLU A 31 -11.95 -4.11 13.78
CA GLU A 31 -11.97 -4.01 15.24
C GLU A 31 -11.23 -5.16 15.92
N GLN A 32 -11.42 -6.41 15.42
CA GLN A 32 -10.69 -7.57 15.95
C GLN A 32 -9.20 -7.45 15.71
N TYR A 33 -8.79 -7.02 14.52
CA TYR A 33 -7.39 -6.80 14.17
C TYR A 33 -6.75 -5.72 15.05
N GLN A 34 -7.40 -4.56 15.21
CA GLN A 34 -6.93 -3.50 16.09
C GLN A 34 -6.82 -3.97 17.55
N ARG A 35 -7.76 -4.82 18.00
CA ARG A 35 -7.70 -5.40 19.35
C ARG A 35 -6.53 -6.35 19.54
N LEU A 36 -6.14 -7.12 18.50
CA LEU A 36 -4.92 -7.96 18.55
C LEU A 36 -3.67 -7.09 18.78
N GLY A 37 -3.57 -5.96 18.08
CA GLY A 37 -2.50 -4.99 18.31
C GLY A 37 -2.54 -4.36 19.71
N ALA A 38 -3.72 -3.90 20.16
CA ALA A 38 -3.88 -3.30 21.48
C ALA A 38 -3.54 -4.26 22.64
N LEU A 39 -3.71 -5.56 22.44
CA LEU A 39 -3.35 -6.61 23.41
C LEU A 39 -1.89 -7.07 23.29
N GLY A 40 -1.13 -6.55 22.33
CA GLY A 40 0.25 -6.97 22.09
C GLY A 40 0.38 -8.40 21.51
N ILE A 41 -0.71 -8.94 20.94
CA ILE A 41 -0.68 -10.24 20.25
C ILE A 41 -0.05 -10.07 18.87
N LEU A 42 -0.39 -8.97 18.19
CA LEU A 42 0.31 -8.47 17.00
C LEU A 42 1.12 -7.23 17.40
N THR A 43 2.35 -7.17 16.96
CA THR A 43 3.29 -6.10 17.25
C THR A 43 3.86 -5.54 15.95
N PRO A 44 4.51 -4.36 15.94
CA PRO A 44 5.15 -3.83 14.75
C PRO A 44 6.19 -4.77 14.13
N GLU A 45 6.79 -5.65 14.92
CA GLU A 45 7.78 -6.65 14.48
C GLU A 45 7.17 -7.75 13.62
N ASP A 46 5.86 -8.03 13.79
CA ASP A 46 5.15 -9.03 12.98
C ASP A 46 5.00 -8.59 11.51
N ARG A 47 5.07 -7.27 11.25
CA ARG A 47 5.03 -6.69 9.90
C ARG A 47 3.87 -7.22 9.07
N VAL A 48 2.66 -7.10 9.60
CA VAL A 48 1.42 -7.54 8.96
C VAL A 48 0.48 -6.38 8.68
N GLU A 49 -0.45 -6.58 7.76
CA GLU A 49 -1.59 -5.69 7.50
C GLU A 49 -2.87 -6.52 7.36
N LEU A 50 -4.04 -5.91 7.53
CA LEU A 50 -5.32 -6.57 7.32
C LEU A 50 -5.84 -6.24 5.92
N LEU A 51 -6.00 -7.25 5.06
CA LEU A 51 -6.57 -7.11 3.72
C LEU A 51 -7.78 -8.04 3.57
N GLU A 52 -8.96 -7.47 3.33
CA GLU A 52 -10.22 -8.21 3.17
C GLU A 52 -10.49 -9.22 4.31
N GLY A 53 -10.09 -8.87 5.52
CA GLY A 53 -10.21 -9.70 6.71
C GLY A 53 -9.10 -10.75 6.88
N TRP A 54 -8.09 -10.79 6.02
CA TRP A 54 -6.92 -11.65 6.16
C TRP A 54 -5.76 -10.86 6.75
N ILE A 55 -5.10 -11.42 7.75
CA ILE A 55 -3.81 -10.91 8.24
C ILE A 55 -2.74 -11.43 7.29
N VAL A 56 -2.08 -10.53 6.59
CA VAL A 56 -1.08 -10.85 5.56
C VAL A 56 0.26 -10.21 5.89
N GLU A 57 1.35 -10.91 5.60
CA GLU A 57 2.69 -10.38 5.80
C GLU A 57 3.02 -9.29 4.78
N LYS A 58 3.69 -8.22 5.24
CA LYS A 58 4.24 -7.19 4.38
C LYS A 58 5.54 -7.66 3.73
N MET A 59 5.77 -7.18 2.51
CA MET A 59 7.03 -7.47 1.81
C MET A 59 8.21 -6.71 2.42
N ASN A 60 9.41 -7.26 2.24
CA ASN A 60 10.66 -6.56 2.55
C ASN A 60 10.96 -5.56 1.43
N HIS A 61 11.46 -4.39 1.81
CA HIS A 61 11.77 -3.31 0.88
C HIS A 61 13.28 -3.16 0.68
N GLY A 62 13.68 -3.00 -0.59
CA GLY A 62 15.05 -2.71 -0.96
C GLY A 62 15.41 -1.21 -0.81
N PRO A 63 16.71 -0.86 -0.98
CA PRO A 63 17.17 0.54 -0.86
C PRO A 63 16.49 1.50 -1.83
N MET A 64 16.20 1.06 -3.08
CA MET A 64 15.55 1.87 -4.11
C MET A 64 14.11 2.22 -3.74
N HIS A 65 13.36 1.26 -3.17
CA HIS A 65 12.05 1.51 -2.61
C HIS A 65 12.11 2.66 -1.57
N GLY A 66 12.98 2.53 -0.57
CA GLY A 66 13.12 3.55 0.46
C GLY A 66 13.58 4.92 -0.09
N TYR A 67 14.38 4.94 -1.16
CA TYR A 67 14.77 6.17 -1.84
C TYR A 67 13.55 6.86 -2.47
N ILE A 68 12.77 6.13 -3.27
CA ILE A 68 11.58 6.67 -3.96
C ILE A 68 10.53 7.15 -2.95
N VAL A 69 10.27 6.38 -1.88
CA VAL A 69 9.32 6.78 -0.82
C VAL A 69 9.74 8.13 -0.21
N ARG A 70 11.01 8.30 0.14
CA ARG A 70 11.51 9.58 0.70
C ARG A 70 11.40 10.74 -0.30
N MET A 71 11.81 10.52 -1.55
CA MET A 71 11.72 11.55 -2.60
C MET A 71 10.28 12.01 -2.82
N LEU A 72 9.34 11.08 -2.88
CA LEU A 72 7.91 11.39 -3.01
C LEU A 72 7.36 12.08 -1.77
N ALA A 73 7.73 11.64 -0.57
CA ALA A 73 7.32 12.28 0.68
C ALA A 73 7.79 13.73 0.74
N ASP A 74 9.05 14.01 0.42
CA ASP A 74 9.61 15.37 0.40
C ASP A 74 8.92 16.25 -0.64
N TRP A 75 8.69 15.70 -1.84
CA TRP A 75 7.98 16.40 -2.90
C TRP A 75 6.54 16.73 -2.47
N LEU A 76 5.80 15.77 -1.91
CA LEU A 76 4.43 15.97 -1.42
C LEU A 76 4.39 17.04 -0.31
N HIS A 77 5.25 16.94 0.71
CA HIS A 77 5.31 17.91 1.80
C HIS A 77 5.58 19.34 1.30
N SER A 78 6.36 19.49 0.20
CA SER A 78 6.72 20.79 -0.32
C SER A 78 5.63 21.44 -1.19
N HIS A 79 4.66 20.65 -1.69
CA HIS A 79 3.69 21.11 -2.69
C HIS A 79 2.23 21.02 -2.22
N LEU A 80 1.94 20.24 -1.15
CA LEU A 80 0.57 20.08 -0.68
C LEU A 80 -0.01 21.39 -0.13
N PRO A 81 -1.23 21.76 -0.54
CA PRO A 81 -1.91 22.93 0.02
C PRO A 81 -2.34 22.66 1.49
N PRO A 82 -2.62 23.74 2.25
CA PRO A 82 -3.19 23.60 3.60
C PRO A 82 -4.48 22.78 3.61
N GLY A 83 -4.71 22.02 4.69
CA GLY A 83 -5.87 21.14 4.81
C GLY A 83 -5.63 19.71 4.33
N PHE A 84 -4.39 19.39 3.95
CA PHE A 84 -3.94 18.06 3.62
C PHE A 84 -2.67 17.71 4.36
N ILE A 85 -2.50 16.43 4.70
CA ILE A 85 -1.30 15.88 5.30
C ILE A 85 -0.80 14.67 4.51
N VAL A 86 0.51 14.43 4.57
CA VAL A 86 1.12 13.19 4.08
C VAL A 86 1.22 12.21 5.24
N GLN A 87 0.81 10.97 5.01
CA GLN A 87 1.14 9.83 5.89
C GLN A 87 2.12 8.92 5.17
N CYS A 88 3.07 8.37 5.92
CA CYS A 88 4.06 7.42 5.43
C CYS A 88 3.97 6.16 6.27
N GLN A 89 3.68 5.03 5.63
CA GLN A 89 3.59 3.70 6.24
C GLN A 89 2.71 3.68 7.51
N LEU A 90 1.56 4.33 7.42
CA LEU A 90 0.57 4.39 8.50
C LEU A 90 -0.77 3.83 8.00
N PRO A 91 -1.56 3.22 8.90
CA PRO A 91 -2.79 2.56 8.53
C PRO A 91 -3.84 3.49 7.90
N LEU A 92 -4.59 2.94 6.94
CA LEU A 92 -5.81 3.51 6.37
C LEU A 92 -6.96 2.56 6.69
N THR A 93 -7.90 3.00 7.53
CA THR A 93 -9.03 2.16 7.94
C THR A 93 -10.11 2.11 6.85
N THR A 94 -10.50 0.91 6.46
CA THR A 94 -11.62 0.66 5.54
C THR A 94 -12.67 -0.21 6.22
N GLU A 95 -13.73 -0.60 5.52
CA GLU A 95 -14.77 -1.46 6.09
C GLU A 95 -14.24 -2.84 6.50
N ARG A 96 -13.32 -3.42 5.72
CA ARG A 96 -12.84 -4.80 5.88
C ARG A 96 -11.33 -4.97 5.85
N SER A 97 -10.61 -3.86 5.71
CA SER A 97 -9.16 -3.86 5.58
C SER A 97 -8.55 -2.72 6.38
N GLU A 98 -7.29 -2.90 6.77
CA GLU A 98 -6.46 -1.85 7.36
C GLU A 98 -5.07 -1.94 6.72
N PRO A 99 -4.97 -1.55 5.42
CA PRO A 99 -3.68 -1.50 4.73
C PRO A 99 -2.81 -0.37 5.27
N GLU A 100 -1.50 -0.55 5.15
CA GLU A 100 -0.50 0.47 5.48
C GLU A 100 0.26 0.86 4.21
N PRO A 101 -0.27 1.79 3.40
CA PRO A 101 0.37 2.21 2.17
C PRO A 101 1.70 2.93 2.42
N ASP A 102 2.60 2.87 1.44
CA ASP A 102 3.89 3.56 1.55
C ASP A 102 3.70 5.07 1.76
N LEU A 103 2.77 5.69 1.01
CA LEU A 103 2.38 7.09 1.18
C LEU A 103 0.87 7.26 0.97
N SER A 104 0.29 8.20 1.70
CA SER A 104 -1.07 8.65 1.43
C SER A 104 -1.23 10.15 1.68
N ILE A 105 -2.10 10.78 0.88
CA ILE A 105 -2.53 12.17 1.06
C ILE A 105 -3.90 12.14 1.71
N ILE A 106 -3.99 12.69 2.90
CA ILE A 106 -5.20 12.68 3.72
C ILE A 106 -5.74 14.10 3.88
N ARG A 107 -7.06 14.28 3.67
CA ARG A 107 -7.76 15.53 4.00
C ARG A 107 -7.85 15.69 5.50
N GLY A 108 -7.48 16.86 6.00
CA GLY A 108 -7.52 17.19 7.41
C GLY A 108 -6.18 17.66 7.95
N VAL A 109 -6.08 17.71 9.26
CA VAL A 109 -4.87 18.08 9.98
C VAL A 109 -4.52 17.02 11.03
N HIS A 110 -3.27 16.96 11.48
CA HIS A 110 -2.79 15.90 12.38
C HIS A 110 -3.68 15.67 13.62
N LYS A 111 -4.28 16.73 14.17
CA LYS A 111 -5.15 16.62 15.36
C LYS A 111 -6.43 15.78 15.11
N ASP A 112 -6.90 15.72 13.87
CA ASP A 112 -8.14 15.01 13.50
C ASP A 112 -7.95 13.48 13.58
N PHE A 113 -6.68 13.04 13.50
CA PHE A 113 -6.27 11.62 13.50
C PHE A 113 -5.51 11.21 14.77
N ARG A 114 -5.63 12.01 15.84
CA ARG A 114 -4.94 11.71 17.11
C ARG A 114 -5.39 10.39 17.74
N ASN A 115 -6.66 10.03 17.58
CA ASN A 115 -7.29 8.89 18.27
C ASN A 115 -7.85 7.84 17.30
N ARG A 116 -7.62 7.98 16.02
CA ARG A 116 -8.06 7.05 14.98
C ARG A 116 -7.18 7.16 13.74
N HIS A 117 -7.21 6.14 12.91
CA HIS A 117 -6.66 6.23 11.56
C HIS A 117 -7.63 6.93 10.61
N PRO A 118 -7.15 7.52 9.50
CA PRO A 118 -8.01 8.05 8.45
C PRO A 118 -8.81 6.94 7.79
N SER A 119 -9.98 7.29 7.26
CA SER A 119 -10.77 6.42 6.40
C SER A 119 -10.41 6.62 4.92
N GLY A 120 -10.76 5.65 4.07
CA GLY A 120 -10.54 5.77 2.63
C GLY A 120 -11.20 7.02 2.01
N ARG A 121 -12.37 7.47 2.52
CA ARG A 121 -13.06 8.69 2.04
C ARG A 121 -12.32 9.98 2.36
N GLU A 122 -11.46 9.96 3.38
CA GLU A 122 -10.60 11.10 3.72
C GLU A 122 -9.29 11.08 2.92
N CYS A 123 -9.04 10.00 2.18
CA CYS A 123 -7.81 9.81 1.42
C CYS A 123 -7.99 10.29 -0.04
N ARG A 124 -7.19 11.28 -0.44
CA ARG A 124 -7.16 11.81 -1.80
C ARG A 124 -6.33 10.94 -2.75
N LEU A 125 -5.22 10.41 -2.24
CA LEU A 125 -4.27 9.61 -3.01
C LEU A 125 -3.61 8.59 -2.11
N VAL A 126 -3.49 7.36 -2.60
CA VAL A 126 -2.62 6.31 -2.07
C VAL A 126 -1.50 6.07 -3.07
N ILE A 127 -0.28 5.88 -2.57
CA ILE A 127 0.89 5.48 -3.37
C ILE A 127 1.53 4.26 -2.74
N GLU A 128 1.73 3.21 -3.55
CA GLU A 128 2.56 2.05 -3.23
C GLU A 128 3.78 2.04 -4.15
N VAL A 129 4.93 1.72 -3.59
CA VAL A 129 6.20 1.61 -4.33
C VAL A 129 6.55 0.14 -4.45
N ALA A 130 6.40 -0.42 -5.64
CA ALA A 130 6.53 -1.84 -5.90
C ALA A 130 7.89 -2.18 -6.56
N ASP A 131 8.66 -3.03 -5.94
CA ASP A 131 9.86 -3.64 -6.54
C ASP A 131 9.52 -5.03 -7.11
N THR A 132 9.07 -5.96 -6.25
CA THR A 132 8.65 -7.32 -6.63
C THR A 132 7.19 -7.60 -6.28
N SER A 133 6.47 -6.64 -5.73
CA SER A 133 5.11 -6.77 -5.18
C SER A 133 4.00 -6.29 -6.11
N VAL A 134 4.30 -5.91 -7.36
CA VAL A 134 3.36 -5.21 -8.27
C VAL A 134 1.98 -5.90 -8.34
N ASP A 135 1.93 -7.22 -8.45
CA ASP A 135 0.66 -7.94 -8.54
C ASP A 135 -0.16 -7.89 -7.24
N ARG A 136 0.51 -7.86 -6.07
CA ARG A 136 -0.16 -7.64 -4.78
C ARG A 136 -0.73 -6.23 -4.69
N ASP A 137 0.03 -5.25 -5.12
CA ASP A 137 -0.38 -3.85 -5.09
C ASP A 137 -1.53 -3.61 -6.09
N ARG A 138 -1.50 -4.25 -7.26
CA ARG A 138 -2.65 -4.26 -8.19
C ARG A 138 -3.91 -4.84 -7.53
N ALA A 139 -3.79 -5.90 -6.74
CA ALA A 139 -4.93 -6.48 -6.01
C ALA A 139 -5.52 -5.52 -4.96
N LYS A 140 -4.72 -4.63 -4.36
CA LYS A 140 -5.20 -3.59 -3.43
C LYS A 140 -6.05 -2.51 -4.11
N ALA A 141 -6.00 -2.35 -5.44
CA ALA A 141 -6.78 -1.34 -6.15
C ALA A 141 -8.29 -1.45 -5.87
N ALA A 142 -8.83 -2.68 -5.81
CA ALA A 142 -10.24 -2.92 -5.48
C ALA A 142 -10.58 -2.50 -4.03
N ILE A 143 -9.65 -2.70 -3.08
CA ILE A 143 -9.80 -2.30 -1.68
C ILE A 143 -9.86 -0.78 -1.60
N TYR A 144 -8.90 -0.07 -2.18
CA TYR A 144 -8.84 1.39 -2.13
C TYR A 144 -10.04 2.03 -2.84
N ARG A 145 -10.47 1.49 -3.99
CA ARG A 145 -11.69 1.94 -4.69
C ARG A 145 -12.92 1.79 -3.80
N SER A 146 -13.16 0.61 -3.22
CA SER A 146 -14.34 0.36 -2.39
C SER A 146 -14.36 1.20 -1.12
N ALA A 147 -13.18 1.58 -0.62
CA ALA A 147 -13.02 2.45 0.54
C ALA A 147 -13.31 3.93 0.23
N GLY A 148 -13.43 4.31 -1.05
CA GLY A 148 -13.68 5.68 -1.48
C GLY A 148 -12.41 6.55 -1.59
N VAL A 149 -11.24 5.93 -1.73
CA VAL A 149 -10.01 6.63 -2.16
C VAL A 149 -10.24 7.18 -3.56
N GLU A 150 -9.77 8.40 -3.86
CA GLU A 150 -10.03 9.02 -5.16
C GLU A 150 -9.02 8.61 -6.23
N GLU A 151 -7.77 8.36 -5.82
CA GLU A 151 -6.68 8.04 -6.75
C GLU A 151 -5.69 7.08 -6.11
N TYR A 152 -5.14 6.16 -6.91
CA TYR A 152 -4.16 5.19 -6.46
C TYR A 152 -3.03 5.07 -7.48
N TRP A 153 -1.78 5.15 -7.02
CA TRP A 153 -0.58 4.97 -7.85
C TRP A 153 0.22 3.77 -7.39
N ILE A 154 0.70 2.99 -8.33
CA ILE A 154 1.74 1.99 -8.12
C ILE A 154 2.99 2.46 -8.84
N ILE A 155 4.04 2.73 -8.09
CA ILE A 155 5.35 3.07 -8.64
C ILE A 155 6.09 1.78 -8.92
N ASN A 156 6.10 1.33 -10.16
CA ASN A 156 6.76 0.10 -10.58
C ASN A 156 8.25 0.36 -10.81
N ILE A 157 9.10 -0.08 -9.85
CA ILE A 157 10.54 0.17 -9.90
C ILE A 157 11.19 -0.54 -11.08
N SER A 158 10.84 -1.81 -11.30
CA SER A 158 11.45 -2.64 -12.36
C SER A 158 11.14 -2.13 -13.77
N GLU A 159 9.90 -1.66 -13.98
CA GLU A 159 9.43 -1.13 -15.28
C GLU A 159 9.71 0.37 -15.43
N ARG A 160 10.15 1.05 -14.36
CA ARG A 160 10.31 2.51 -14.29
C ARG A 160 9.07 3.23 -14.81
N SER A 161 7.92 2.88 -14.28
CA SER A 161 6.61 3.40 -14.70
C SER A 161 5.70 3.65 -13.50
N ILE A 162 4.63 4.40 -13.71
CA ILE A 162 3.55 4.55 -12.73
C ILE A 162 2.27 3.98 -13.33
N GLU A 163 1.63 3.10 -12.58
CA GLU A 163 0.26 2.66 -12.83
C GLU A 163 -0.69 3.58 -12.07
N ARG A 164 -1.43 4.40 -12.79
CA ARG A 164 -2.34 5.40 -12.24
C ARG A 164 -3.78 4.92 -12.34
N TYR A 165 -4.42 4.66 -11.21
CA TYR A 165 -5.84 4.36 -11.08
C TYR A 165 -6.58 5.62 -10.64
N GLN A 166 -7.64 6.01 -11.34
CA GLN A 166 -8.52 7.12 -11.01
C GLN A 166 -9.91 6.59 -10.70
N PHE A 167 -10.38 6.77 -9.47
CA PHE A 167 -11.63 6.21 -8.96
C PHE A 167 -12.73 7.26 -8.81
N ALA A 168 -12.44 8.54 -9.06
CA ALA A 168 -13.42 9.60 -9.00
C ALA A 168 -14.58 9.36 -9.97
N GLU A 169 -15.77 9.86 -9.62
CA GLU A 169 -16.97 9.72 -10.45
C GLU A 169 -16.73 10.20 -11.89
N GLY A 170 -17.14 9.37 -12.85
CA GLY A 170 -16.96 9.64 -14.28
C GLY A 170 -15.62 9.21 -14.89
N LEU A 171 -14.63 8.82 -14.07
CA LEU A 171 -13.32 8.36 -14.53
C LEU A 171 -13.05 6.87 -14.23
N GLN A 172 -14.07 6.14 -13.79
CA GLN A 172 -13.93 4.76 -13.34
C GLN A 172 -13.43 3.83 -14.46
N SER A 173 -12.14 3.57 -14.46
CA SER A 173 -11.52 2.51 -15.26
C SER A 173 -10.99 1.42 -14.33
N ASP A 174 -11.26 0.16 -14.67
CA ASP A 174 -10.66 -0.99 -13.98
C ASP A 174 -9.18 -1.16 -14.35
N GLN A 175 -8.75 -0.50 -15.41
CA GLN A 175 -7.38 -0.54 -15.91
C GLN A 175 -6.67 0.78 -15.58
N PRO A 176 -5.42 0.73 -15.09
CA PRO A 176 -4.64 1.92 -14.85
C PRO A 176 -4.15 2.56 -16.15
N ALA A 177 -3.94 3.86 -16.12
CA ALA A 177 -3.09 4.52 -17.10
C ALA A 177 -1.63 4.23 -16.75
N ILE A 178 -0.85 3.74 -17.73
CA ILE A 178 0.59 3.48 -17.55
C ILE A 178 1.38 4.70 -18.00
N LEU A 179 2.11 5.31 -17.08
CA LEU A 179 2.95 6.48 -17.32
C LEU A 179 4.41 6.08 -17.30
N PRO A 180 5.15 6.19 -18.42
CA PRO A 180 6.57 5.86 -18.46
C PRO A 180 7.44 6.89 -17.72
N ALA A 181 8.69 6.52 -17.42
CA ALA A 181 9.63 7.28 -16.61
C ALA A 181 9.89 8.72 -17.06
N ASN A 182 9.70 9.03 -18.34
CA ASN A 182 9.92 10.37 -18.91
C ASN A 182 8.63 11.22 -19.00
N SER A 183 7.57 10.79 -18.33
CA SER A 183 6.29 11.50 -18.30
C SER A 183 6.24 12.52 -17.16
N ARG A 184 5.20 13.34 -17.18
CA ARG A 184 4.78 14.17 -16.06
C ARG A 184 3.40 13.74 -15.60
N ILE A 185 3.21 13.70 -14.28
CA ILE A 185 1.90 13.45 -13.69
C ILE A 185 1.41 14.73 -13.03
N THR A 186 0.16 15.08 -13.31
CA THR A 186 -0.53 16.21 -12.69
C THR A 186 -1.48 15.67 -11.62
N LEU A 187 -1.43 16.24 -10.43
CA LEU A 187 -2.32 15.97 -9.32
C LEU A 187 -3.01 17.26 -8.91
N ASP A 188 -4.33 17.29 -9.11
CA ASP A 188 -5.16 18.42 -8.71
C ASP A 188 -5.69 18.19 -7.29
N ILE A 189 -5.35 19.09 -6.36
CA ILE A 189 -5.82 19.06 -4.98
C ILE A 189 -6.38 20.41 -4.60
N SER A 190 -7.69 20.51 -4.42
CA SER A 190 -8.40 21.78 -4.24
C SER A 190 -8.05 22.73 -5.39
N ASP A 191 -7.56 23.94 -5.10
CA ASP A 191 -7.15 24.94 -6.09
C ASP A 191 -5.67 24.83 -6.51
N ALA A 192 -4.93 23.83 -5.98
CA ALA A 192 -3.52 23.62 -6.28
C ALA A 192 -3.34 22.56 -7.38
N VAL A 193 -2.54 22.89 -8.38
CA VAL A 193 -2.10 21.97 -9.43
C VAL A 193 -0.65 21.59 -9.16
N MET A 194 -0.41 20.36 -8.78
CA MET A 194 0.92 19.83 -8.51
C MET A 194 1.40 19.01 -9.70
N VAL A 195 2.62 19.26 -10.17
CA VAL A 195 3.20 18.55 -11.32
C VAL A 195 4.48 17.85 -10.87
N LEU A 196 4.49 16.53 -10.98
CA LEU A 196 5.67 15.70 -10.72
C LEU A 196 6.28 15.27 -12.06
N ASP A 197 7.55 15.56 -12.26
CA ASP A 197 8.34 15.02 -13.37
C ASP A 197 8.86 13.63 -12.93
N LEU A 198 8.37 12.57 -13.57
CA LEU A 198 8.69 11.21 -13.17
C LEU A 198 10.17 10.86 -13.36
N ALA A 199 10.86 11.56 -14.25
CA ALA A 199 12.30 11.35 -14.46
C ALA A 199 13.10 11.57 -13.15
N THR A 200 12.63 12.47 -12.28
CA THR A 200 13.29 12.75 -10.98
C THR A 200 13.33 11.56 -10.02
N LEU A 201 12.41 10.62 -10.17
CA LEU A 201 12.36 9.41 -9.32
C LEU A 201 13.44 8.38 -9.70
N TRP A 202 13.93 8.44 -10.95
CA TRP A 202 14.81 7.42 -11.53
C TRP A 202 16.24 7.88 -11.72
N ASN A 203 16.45 9.21 -11.78
CA ASN A 203 17.76 9.81 -11.97
C ASN A 203 18.31 10.20 -10.60
N ALA A 204 19.10 9.30 -9.98
CA ALA A 204 20.01 9.71 -8.92
C ALA A 204 21.17 10.48 -9.57
N GLU A 205 21.23 11.80 -9.40
CA GLU A 205 22.44 12.57 -9.64
C GLU A 205 23.48 12.28 -8.56
#